data_25d50ca0cf3a5304be120e72c4e29e84
#
_entry.id   25d50ca0cf3a5304be120e72c4e29e84
#
_cell.length_a   1.000
_cell.length_b   1.000
_cell.length_c   1.000
_cell.angle_alpha   90.00
_cell.angle_beta   90.00
_cell.angle_gamma   90.00
#
_symmetry.space_group_name_H-M   'P 1'
#
loop_
_entity.id
_entity.type
_entity.pdbx_description
1 polymer ?
#
loop_
_entity_poly.entity_id
_entity_poly.type
_entity_poly.pdbx_seq_one_letter_code
_entity_poly.pdbx_strand_id
1 'polypeptide(L)'
;MSKKSIKSFEGVKIFKKNYFESSIGYFVETYRDHWLEEKFVQDSVSLSKKAGVIRGLHLQTGDAAQAKLISVLDGSIQDYFVDLRLNSSTFGNYGSIKISKLNNKTLFLPRGFAHGFISLEPNTFVIYKMDNYYSAKNDVTIRWDDPDLAINWPKNFTYSFSSKDLKGIALADFLQK
;
A
#
# COMPACT_ATOMS: atom_id res chain seq x y z
N MET A 1 9.97 8.17 -14.92
CA MET A 1 8.85 7.27 -14.58
C MET A 1 7.57 8.08 -14.44
N SER A 2 6.37 7.48 -14.46
CA SER A 2 5.13 8.26 -14.51
C SER A 2 3.97 7.57 -13.79
N LYS A 3 2.95 8.36 -13.43
CA LYS A 3 1.67 7.83 -12.94
C LYS A 3 0.91 7.17 -14.08
N LYS A 4 0.41 5.96 -13.85
CA LYS A 4 -0.41 5.20 -14.81
C LYS A 4 -1.81 4.94 -14.26
N SER A 5 -2.74 4.61 -15.14
CA SER A 5 -4.06 4.08 -14.73
C SER A 5 -3.87 2.75 -13.97
N ILE A 6 -4.67 2.51 -12.95
CA ILE A 6 -4.60 1.25 -12.17
C ILE A 6 -4.81 0.03 -13.07
N LYS A 7 -5.68 0.14 -14.06
CA LYS A 7 -5.96 -0.94 -15.04
C LYS A 7 -4.73 -1.34 -15.88
N SER A 8 -3.68 -0.49 -15.93
CA SER A 8 -2.46 -0.81 -16.67
C SER A 8 -1.52 -1.74 -15.91
N PHE A 9 -1.72 -1.92 -14.59
CA PHE A 9 -0.86 -2.75 -13.77
C PHE A 9 -1.41 -4.16 -13.68
N GLU A 10 -0.72 -5.09 -14.31
CA GLU A 10 -1.12 -6.49 -14.32
C GLU A 10 -1.17 -7.08 -12.91
N GLY A 11 -2.26 -7.77 -12.60
CA GLY A 11 -2.51 -8.42 -11.31
C GLY A 11 -3.00 -7.49 -10.19
N VAL A 12 -2.94 -6.16 -10.34
CA VAL A 12 -3.51 -5.23 -9.36
C VAL A 12 -5.04 -5.29 -9.44
N LYS A 13 -5.70 -5.53 -8.30
CA LYS A 13 -7.16 -5.65 -8.23
C LYS A 13 -7.74 -4.70 -7.19
N ILE A 14 -8.95 -4.22 -7.43
CA ILE A 14 -9.71 -3.40 -6.49
C ILE A 14 -11.03 -4.11 -6.22
N PHE A 15 -11.31 -4.35 -4.94
CA PHE A 15 -12.55 -4.91 -4.47
C PHE A 15 -13.38 -3.83 -3.79
N LYS A 16 -14.69 -3.96 -3.84
CA LYS A 16 -15.62 -3.18 -3.02
C LYS A 16 -16.21 -4.12 -1.97
N LYS A 17 -16.00 -3.80 -0.69
CA LYS A 17 -16.51 -4.59 0.43
C LYS A 17 -18.02 -4.42 0.58
N ASN A 18 -18.69 -5.46 1.04
CA ASN A 18 -20.07 -5.37 1.49
C ASN A 18 -20.08 -4.68 2.86
N TYR A 19 -20.88 -3.63 2.97
CA TYR A 19 -21.02 -2.79 4.16
C TYR A 19 -22.48 -2.78 4.59
N PHE A 20 -22.74 -3.13 5.84
CA PHE A 20 -24.08 -3.19 6.41
C PHE A 20 -24.15 -2.25 7.60
N GLU A 21 -24.92 -1.19 7.47
CA GLU A 21 -25.13 -0.18 8.52
C GLU A 21 -26.44 -0.42 9.24
N SER A 22 -26.47 -0.10 10.54
CA SER A 22 -27.65 -0.17 11.41
C SER A 22 -27.64 0.97 12.42
N SER A 23 -28.70 1.11 13.21
CA SER A 23 -28.79 2.12 14.27
C SER A 23 -27.77 1.97 15.40
N ILE A 24 -27.15 0.79 15.56
CA ILE A 24 -26.17 0.49 16.62
C ILE A 24 -24.72 0.41 16.09
N GLY A 25 -24.49 0.58 14.77
CA GLY A 25 -23.17 0.50 14.18
C GLY A 25 -23.17 -0.13 12.79
N TYR A 26 -22.04 -0.68 12.39
CA TYR A 26 -21.90 -1.31 11.09
C TYR A 26 -21.18 -2.67 11.18
N PHE A 27 -21.45 -3.50 10.19
CA PHE A 27 -20.71 -4.72 9.92
C PHE A 27 -20.12 -4.65 8.51
N VAL A 28 -18.85 -5.01 8.37
CA VAL A 28 -18.18 -5.05 7.07
C VAL A 28 -17.36 -6.33 6.96
N GLU A 29 -17.54 -7.01 5.86
CA GLU A 29 -16.72 -8.17 5.51
C GLU A 29 -15.43 -7.67 4.86
N THR A 30 -14.29 -7.96 5.48
CA THR A 30 -13.00 -7.43 5.05
C THR A 30 -12.26 -8.33 4.07
N TYR A 31 -12.55 -9.64 4.08
CA TYR A 31 -11.90 -10.64 3.23
C TYR A 31 -12.68 -11.95 3.16
N ARG A 32 -12.65 -12.58 2.00
CA ARG A 32 -12.98 -14.00 1.78
C ARG A 32 -11.85 -14.64 0.99
N ASP A 33 -11.50 -15.86 1.32
CA ASP A 33 -10.36 -16.58 0.75
C ASP A 33 -10.51 -16.84 -0.76
N HIS A 34 -11.73 -17.05 -1.24
CA HIS A 34 -12.01 -17.24 -2.66
C HIS A 34 -11.98 -15.95 -3.53
N TRP A 35 -11.69 -14.77 -2.96
CA TRP A 35 -11.55 -13.53 -3.74
C TRP A 35 -10.26 -13.50 -4.55
N LEU A 36 -9.24 -14.23 -4.08
CA LEU A 36 -7.89 -14.27 -4.64
C LEU A 36 -7.36 -15.70 -4.59
N GLU A 37 -6.41 -15.99 -5.46
CA GLU A 37 -5.70 -17.28 -5.44
C GLU A 37 -4.66 -17.35 -4.32
N GLU A 38 -4.17 -16.18 -3.89
CA GLU A 38 -3.19 -16.03 -2.84
C GLU A 38 -3.80 -16.38 -1.47
N LYS A 39 -3.08 -17.22 -0.71
CA LYS A 39 -3.43 -17.54 0.67
C LYS A 39 -2.71 -16.61 1.63
N PHE A 40 -3.46 -15.79 2.34
CA PHE A 40 -2.90 -14.85 3.31
C PHE A 40 -2.62 -15.54 4.64
N VAL A 41 -1.39 -15.34 5.13
CA VAL A 41 -0.86 -16.03 6.33
C VAL A 41 -0.49 -15.06 7.46
N GLN A 42 -0.49 -13.75 7.20
CA GLN A 42 -0.16 -12.72 8.18
C GLN A 42 -1.11 -11.52 8.07
N ASP A 43 -1.62 -11.06 9.19
CA ASP A 43 -2.39 -9.82 9.33
C ASP A 43 -1.60 -8.79 10.12
N SER A 44 -1.72 -7.52 9.73
CA SER A 44 -1.13 -6.40 10.46
C SER A 44 -2.06 -5.19 10.42
N VAL A 45 -2.01 -4.38 11.47
CA VAL A 45 -2.76 -3.12 11.54
C VAL A 45 -1.80 -1.97 11.81
N SER A 46 -1.98 -0.86 11.13
CA SER A 46 -1.29 0.39 11.45
C SER A 46 -2.29 1.48 11.83
N LEU A 47 -1.92 2.28 12.82
CA LEU A 47 -2.63 3.50 13.21
C LEU A 47 -1.78 4.72 12.83
N SER A 48 -2.36 5.64 12.08
CA SER A 48 -1.83 6.98 11.82
C SER A 48 -2.59 7.99 12.66
N LYS A 49 -1.98 8.47 13.76
CA LYS A 49 -2.62 9.38 14.74
C LYS A 49 -2.96 10.75 14.17
N LYS A 50 -2.27 11.18 13.10
CA LYS A 50 -2.44 12.49 12.45
C LYS A 50 -2.72 12.30 10.97
N ALA A 51 -3.34 13.29 10.34
CA ALA A 51 -3.30 13.43 8.89
C ALA A 51 -1.88 13.81 8.44
N GLY A 52 -1.48 13.42 7.23
CA GLY A 52 -0.15 13.70 6.69
C GLY A 52 0.93 12.69 7.10
N VAL A 53 0.60 11.58 7.77
CA VAL A 53 1.58 10.51 8.04
C VAL A 53 1.83 9.74 6.75
N ILE A 54 3.07 9.76 6.27
CA ILE A 54 3.53 8.93 5.14
C ILE A 54 4.20 7.68 5.70
N ARG A 55 3.82 6.52 5.15
CA ARG A 55 4.43 5.21 5.40
C ARG A 55 4.78 4.56 4.09
N GLY A 56 6.04 4.25 3.89
CA GLY A 56 6.53 3.61 2.67
C GLY A 56 7.60 4.45 1.95
N LEU A 57 8.02 3.96 0.80
CA LEU A 57 7.50 2.80 0.07
C LEU A 57 8.17 1.49 0.55
N HIS A 58 7.38 0.51 0.93
CA HIS A 58 7.88 -0.75 1.50
C HIS A 58 7.62 -1.95 0.59
N LEU A 59 8.61 -2.83 0.46
CA LEU A 59 8.44 -4.15 -0.13
C LEU A 59 9.30 -5.18 0.60
N GLN A 60 8.90 -6.44 0.48
CA GLN A 60 9.73 -7.59 0.84
C GLN A 60 10.28 -8.20 -0.46
N THR A 61 11.56 -8.59 -0.46
CA THR A 61 12.26 -9.11 -1.64
C THR A 61 12.59 -10.59 -1.52
N GLY A 62 13.02 -11.20 -2.63
CA GLY A 62 13.46 -12.60 -2.67
C GLY A 62 12.36 -13.56 -2.18
N ASP A 63 12.76 -14.57 -1.42
CA ASP A 63 11.85 -15.60 -0.90
C ASP A 63 10.80 -15.07 0.10
N ALA A 64 11.03 -13.88 0.65
CA ALA A 64 10.08 -13.21 1.54
C ALA A 64 9.13 -12.24 0.81
N ALA A 65 9.18 -12.16 -0.53
CA ALA A 65 8.29 -11.30 -1.30
C ALA A 65 6.83 -11.53 -0.92
N GLN A 66 6.08 -10.43 -0.77
CA GLN A 66 4.71 -10.45 -0.29
C GLN A 66 3.75 -9.82 -1.29
N ALA A 67 2.64 -10.52 -1.58
CA ALA A 67 1.43 -9.88 -2.05
C ALA A 67 0.69 -9.26 -0.85
N LYS A 68 -0.03 -8.16 -1.09
CA LYS A 68 -0.70 -7.40 -0.03
C LYS A 68 -2.15 -7.13 -0.38
N LEU A 69 -3.04 -7.33 0.58
CA LEU A 69 -4.42 -6.87 0.51
C LEU A 69 -4.60 -5.74 1.53
N ILE A 70 -4.91 -4.54 1.07
CA ILE A 70 -4.90 -3.31 1.87
C ILE A 70 -6.32 -2.77 2.00
N SER A 71 -6.77 -2.54 3.23
CA SER A 71 -8.09 -1.95 3.53
C SER A 71 -7.95 -0.88 4.61
N VAL A 72 -8.86 0.09 4.59
CA VAL A 72 -9.05 1.06 5.67
C VAL A 72 -10.25 0.63 6.50
N LEU A 73 -10.04 0.53 7.83
CA LEU A 73 -11.10 0.23 8.80
C LEU A 73 -11.76 1.51 9.30
N ASP A 74 -10.96 2.57 9.50
CA ASP A 74 -11.45 3.91 9.87
C ASP A 74 -10.54 4.98 9.29
N GLY A 75 -11.09 6.16 8.97
CA GLY A 75 -10.39 7.25 8.30
C GLY A 75 -10.22 7.04 6.79
N SER A 76 -9.18 7.65 6.22
CA SER A 76 -8.87 7.56 4.79
C SER A 76 -7.38 7.74 4.49
N ILE A 77 -6.94 7.13 3.39
CA ILE A 77 -5.58 7.24 2.85
C ILE A 77 -5.61 7.57 1.35
N GLN A 78 -4.57 8.25 0.87
CA GLN A 78 -4.17 8.18 -0.52
C GLN A 78 -3.05 7.15 -0.62
N ASP A 79 -3.36 6.03 -1.23
CA ASP A 79 -2.48 4.89 -1.41
C ASP A 79 -1.67 5.05 -2.70
N TYR A 80 -0.40 4.61 -2.67
CA TYR A 80 0.53 4.62 -3.80
C TYR A 80 1.24 3.28 -3.89
N PHE A 81 1.43 2.80 -5.09
CA PHE A 81 2.19 1.58 -5.36
C PHE A 81 3.04 1.74 -6.61
N VAL A 82 4.21 1.13 -6.60
CA VAL A 82 5.20 1.16 -7.68
C VAL A 82 5.46 -0.25 -8.14
N ASP A 83 5.38 -0.49 -9.44
CA ASP A 83 5.72 -1.79 -10.03
C ASP A 83 7.25 -1.91 -10.16
N LEU A 84 7.85 -2.84 -9.41
CA LEU A 84 9.28 -3.12 -9.43
C LEU A 84 9.61 -4.50 -10.02
N ARG A 85 8.67 -5.12 -10.71
CA ARG A 85 8.87 -6.37 -11.43
C ARG A 85 9.61 -6.10 -12.74
N LEU A 86 10.84 -6.57 -12.86
CA LEU A 86 11.76 -6.25 -13.97
C LEU A 86 11.18 -6.50 -15.37
N ASN A 87 10.36 -7.55 -15.52
CA ASN A 87 9.77 -7.92 -16.81
C ASN A 87 8.38 -7.30 -17.06
N SER A 88 7.94 -6.39 -16.18
CA SER A 88 6.63 -5.75 -16.33
C SER A 88 6.67 -4.60 -17.33
N SER A 89 5.64 -4.47 -18.16
CA SER A 89 5.44 -3.31 -19.04
C SER A 89 5.21 -1.99 -18.27
N THR A 90 4.90 -2.09 -16.97
CA THR A 90 4.74 -0.94 -16.07
C THR A 90 5.88 -0.78 -15.07
N PHE A 91 7.01 -1.47 -15.28
CA PHE A 91 8.18 -1.33 -14.43
C PHE A 91 8.54 0.14 -14.15
N GLY A 92 8.79 0.47 -12.89
CA GLY A 92 9.14 1.83 -12.43
C GLY A 92 7.99 2.84 -12.44
N ASN A 93 6.83 2.51 -13.01
CA ASN A 93 5.68 3.39 -12.96
C ASN A 93 4.88 3.19 -11.66
N TYR A 94 4.11 4.20 -11.28
CA TYR A 94 3.29 4.13 -10.09
C TYR A 94 1.80 4.34 -10.38
N GLY A 95 0.98 3.72 -9.56
CA GLY A 95 -0.45 3.95 -9.46
C GLY A 95 -0.84 4.55 -8.11
N SER A 96 -2.03 5.12 -8.03
CA SER A 96 -2.56 5.60 -6.76
C SER A 96 -4.08 5.50 -6.68
N ILE A 97 -4.59 5.31 -5.47
CA ILE A 97 -6.01 5.20 -5.20
C ILE A 97 -6.35 5.75 -3.81
N LYS A 98 -7.48 6.45 -3.69
CA LYS A 98 -8.05 6.77 -2.38
C LYS A 98 -8.79 5.55 -1.83
N ILE A 99 -8.42 5.14 -0.61
CA ILE A 99 -9.09 4.08 0.16
C ILE A 99 -9.59 4.69 1.46
N SER A 100 -10.83 4.42 1.82
CA SER A 100 -11.45 4.95 3.04
C SER A 100 -12.52 4.00 3.58
N LYS A 101 -12.87 4.18 4.84
CA LYS A 101 -14.07 3.57 5.43
C LYS A 101 -15.31 3.81 4.57
N LEU A 102 -15.50 5.05 4.07
CA LEU A 102 -16.70 5.44 3.32
C LEU A 102 -16.79 4.83 1.92
N ASN A 103 -15.66 4.68 1.22
CA ASN A 103 -15.68 4.13 -0.15
C ASN A 103 -15.60 2.61 -0.21
N ASN A 104 -15.35 1.96 0.94
CA ASN A 104 -15.30 0.51 1.10
C ASN A 104 -14.38 -0.24 0.13
N LYS A 105 -13.37 0.44 -0.42
CA LYS A 105 -12.42 -0.19 -1.34
C LYS A 105 -11.37 -0.98 -0.58
N THR A 106 -10.90 -2.04 -1.23
CA THR A 106 -9.76 -2.84 -0.84
C THR A 106 -8.85 -2.97 -2.04
N LEU A 107 -7.56 -2.72 -1.86
CA LEU A 107 -6.54 -2.83 -2.90
C LEU A 107 -5.76 -4.11 -2.73
N PHE A 108 -5.65 -4.91 -3.78
CA PHE A 108 -4.72 -6.02 -3.86
C PHE A 108 -3.53 -5.64 -4.74
N LEU A 109 -2.34 -5.87 -4.21
CA LEU A 109 -1.05 -5.72 -4.89
C LEU A 109 -0.35 -7.07 -4.95
N PRO A 110 -0.01 -7.60 -6.14
CA PRO A 110 0.81 -8.79 -6.27
C PRO A 110 2.22 -8.59 -5.68
N ARG A 111 2.98 -9.66 -5.56
CA ARG A 111 4.41 -9.61 -5.21
C ARG A 111 5.18 -8.73 -6.20
N GLY A 112 6.22 -8.05 -5.72
CA GLY A 112 7.08 -7.18 -6.53
C GLY A 112 6.61 -5.73 -6.64
N PHE A 113 5.54 -5.34 -5.94
CA PHE A 113 5.16 -3.95 -5.79
C PHE A 113 5.71 -3.34 -4.50
N ALA A 114 6.36 -2.17 -4.60
CA ALA A 114 6.58 -1.31 -3.45
C ALA A 114 5.29 -0.55 -3.15
N HIS A 115 4.96 -0.41 -1.87
CA HIS A 115 3.69 0.12 -1.40
C HIS A 115 3.88 1.18 -0.31
N GLY A 116 3.10 2.24 -0.38
CA GLY A 116 3.05 3.27 0.66
C GLY A 116 1.78 4.09 0.58
N PHE A 117 1.54 4.91 1.59
CA PHE A 117 0.38 5.79 1.62
C PHE A 117 0.63 7.05 2.45
N ILE A 118 -0.24 8.03 2.28
CA ILE A 118 -0.40 9.17 3.18
C ILE A 118 -1.79 9.11 3.83
N SER A 119 -1.84 9.25 5.16
CA SER A 119 -3.13 9.41 5.87
C SER A 119 -3.74 10.77 5.54
N LEU A 120 -5.03 10.77 5.18
CA LEU A 120 -5.77 12.00 4.85
C LEU A 120 -6.56 12.52 6.05
N GLU A 121 -6.77 11.68 7.07
CA GLU A 121 -7.51 11.96 8.29
C GLU A 121 -6.72 11.50 9.51
N PRO A 122 -6.91 12.10 10.68
CA PRO A 122 -6.34 11.60 11.92
C PRO A 122 -7.00 10.28 12.33
N ASN A 123 -6.32 9.50 13.17
CA ASN A 123 -6.77 8.21 13.67
C ASN A 123 -7.16 7.21 12.55
N THR A 124 -6.42 7.25 11.45
CA THR A 124 -6.67 6.34 10.33
C THR A 124 -6.09 4.95 10.62
N PHE A 125 -6.96 3.93 10.58
CA PHE A 125 -6.60 2.51 10.74
C PHE A 125 -6.54 1.82 9.38
N VAL A 126 -5.38 1.26 9.08
CA VAL A 126 -5.15 0.45 7.87
C VAL A 126 -4.85 -0.98 8.28
N ILE A 127 -5.58 -1.93 7.72
CA ILE A 127 -5.32 -3.36 7.86
C ILE A 127 -4.68 -3.88 6.58
N TYR A 128 -3.71 -4.77 6.76
CA TYR A 128 -3.00 -5.48 5.70
C TYR A 128 -3.13 -6.98 5.92
N LYS A 129 -3.37 -7.72 4.83
CA LYS A 129 -3.13 -9.16 4.78
C LYS A 129 -1.96 -9.41 3.84
N MET A 130 -1.05 -10.28 4.24
CA MET A 130 0.13 -10.67 3.46
C MET A 130 0.12 -12.19 3.22
N ASP A 131 0.54 -12.59 2.03
CA ASP A 131 0.62 -14.00 1.62
C ASP A 131 1.93 -14.69 2.04
N ASN A 132 2.81 -13.96 2.73
CA ASN A 132 4.05 -14.48 3.28
C ASN A 132 4.40 -13.76 4.59
N TYR A 133 5.29 -14.34 5.40
CA TYR A 133 5.73 -13.75 6.65
C TYR A 133 6.75 -12.63 6.44
N TYR A 134 6.73 -11.65 7.34
CA TYR A 134 7.71 -10.58 7.37
C TYR A 134 9.13 -11.13 7.65
N SER A 135 10.10 -10.64 6.89
CA SER A 135 11.52 -10.92 7.08
C SER A 135 12.30 -9.60 7.13
N ALA A 136 12.90 -9.30 8.27
CA ALA A 136 13.69 -8.09 8.44
C ALA A 136 14.90 -8.03 7.46
N LYS A 137 15.46 -9.19 7.09
CA LYS A 137 16.58 -9.30 6.13
C LYS A 137 16.17 -8.89 4.70
N ASN A 138 14.91 -9.13 4.35
CA ASN A 138 14.36 -8.91 3.01
C ASN A 138 13.52 -7.64 2.90
N ASP A 139 13.47 -6.85 4.00
CA ASP A 139 12.67 -5.64 4.07
C ASP A 139 13.40 -4.47 3.43
N VAL A 140 12.77 -3.86 2.44
CA VAL A 140 13.31 -2.71 1.72
C VAL A 140 12.35 -1.54 1.84
N THR A 141 12.91 -0.38 2.12
CA THR A 141 12.21 0.91 2.07
C THR A 141 12.85 1.75 0.96
N ILE A 142 12.07 2.12 -0.06
CA ILE A 142 12.46 3.13 -1.05
C ILE A 142 11.99 4.48 -0.55
N ARG A 143 12.83 5.51 -0.70
CA ARG A 143 12.51 6.85 -0.21
C ARG A 143 11.24 7.40 -0.87
N TRP A 144 10.41 8.02 -0.05
CA TRP A 144 9.10 8.57 -0.46
C TRP A 144 9.21 9.71 -1.49
N ASP A 145 10.31 10.45 -1.46
CA ASP A 145 10.62 11.61 -2.30
C ASP A 145 11.61 11.28 -3.43
N ASP A 146 11.65 10.02 -3.84
CA ASP A 146 12.56 9.57 -4.90
C ASP A 146 12.33 10.35 -6.20
N PRO A 147 13.39 10.99 -6.77
CA PRO A 147 13.26 11.85 -7.94
C PRO A 147 12.88 11.08 -9.21
N ASP A 148 13.29 9.80 -9.33
CA ASP A 148 12.96 8.99 -10.50
C ASP A 148 11.49 8.56 -10.48
N LEU A 149 10.94 8.30 -9.29
CA LEU A 149 9.52 8.00 -9.11
C LEU A 149 8.66 9.25 -9.25
N ALA A 150 9.12 10.40 -8.76
CA ALA A 150 8.43 11.69 -8.79
C ALA A 150 6.95 11.59 -8.37
N ILE A 151 6.69 10.87 -7.28
CA ILE A 151 5.32 10.66 -6.77
C ILE A 151 4.74 12.01 -6.33
N ASN A 152 3.59 12.37 -6.90
CA ASN A 152 2.89 13.59 -6.54
C ASN A 152 2.04 13.38 -5.27
N TRP A 153 2.67 13.51 -4.12
CA TRP A 153 2.00 13.48 -2.82
C TRP A 153 1.11 14.71 -2.61
N PRO A 154 -0.04 14.59 -1.90
CA PRO A 154 -0.90 15.73 -1.57
C PRO A 154 -0.17 16.79 -0.75
N LYS A 155 -0.02 18.00 -1.28
CA LYS A 155 0.81 19.09 -0.70
C LYS A 155 0.15 19.87 0.45
N ASN A 156 -1.12 19.62 0.71
CA ASN A 156 -1.92 20.32 1.72
C ASN A 156 -1.77 19.74 3.14
N PHE A 157 -0.73 18.95 3.39
CA PHE A 157 -0.43 18.34 4.68
C PHE A 157 0.98 18.67 5.17
N THR A 158 1.15 18.78 6.46
CA THR A 158 2.47 18.68 7.10
C THR A 158 2.82 17.21 7.21
N TYR A 159 3.87 16.78 6.50
CA TYR A 159 4.26 15.37 6.47
C TYR A 159 4.92 14.93 7.77
N SER A 160 4.63 13.69 8.16
CA SER A 160 5.24 13.01 9.30
C SER A 160 5.65 11.60 8.88
N PHE A 161 6.80 11.14 9.38
CA PHE A 161 7.42 9.88 9.00
C PHE A 161 7.84 9.07 10.21
N SER A 162 7.98 7.77 10.07
CA SER A 162 8.75 6.96 11.00
C SER A 162 10.25 7.10 10.73
N SER A 163 11.09 6.74 11.72
CA SER A 163 12.54 6.69 11.52
C SER A 163 12.98 5.71 10.43
N LYS A 164 12.20 4.67 10.16
CA LYS A 164 12.40 3.73 9.06
C LYS A 164 12.15 4.41 7.70
N ASP A 165 11.04 5.12 7.56
CA ASP A 165 10.66 5.77 6.30
C ASP A 165 11.66 6.87 5.89
N LEU A 166 12.23 7.58 6.87
CA LEU A 166 13.27 8.58 6.64
C LEU A 166 14.62 7.99 6.17
N LYS A 167 14.85 6.69 6.38
CA LYS A 167 16.07 5.98 5.97
C LYS A 167 15.90 5.21 4.65
N GLY A 168 14.86 5.47 3.89
CA GLY A 168 14.63 4.85 2.59
C GLY A 168 15.78 5.10 1.62
N ILE A 169 16.13 4.07 0.84
CA ILE A 169 17.16 4.14 -0.22
C ILE A 169 16.58 4.71 -1.51
N ALA A 170 17.44 5.23 -2.38
CA ALA A 170 17.01 5.63 -3.72
C ALA A 170 16.60 4.40 -4.56
N LEU A 171 15.67 4.59 -5.50
CA LEU A 171 15.28 3.53 -6.43
C LEU A 171 16.49 3.04 -7.25
N ALA A 172 17.35 3.95 -7.70
CA ALA A 172 18.57 3.60 -8.42
C ALA A 172 19.49 2.66 -7.63
N ASP A 173 19.63 2.88 -6.31
CA ASP A 173 20.45 2.02 -5.44
C ASP A 173 19.78 0.65 -5.23
N PHE A 174 18.47 0.60 -5.20
CA PHE A 174 17.70 -0.65 -5.12
C PHE A 174 17.93 -1.53 -6.37
N LEU A 175 17.96 -0.92 -7.56
CA LEU A 175 18.11 -1.63 -8.84
C LEU A 175 19.53 -2.16 -9.10
N GLN A 176 20.52 -1.75 -8.31
CA GLN A 176 21.90 -2.24 -8.40
C GLN A 176 22.18 -3.46 -7.51
N LYS A 177 21.21 -3.88 -6.70
CA LYS A 177 21.30 -5.04 -5.80
C LYS A 177 20.75 -6.31 -6.43
#